data_808deb1561320a1b9573d5788e72bc99
#
_entry.id   808deb1561320a1b9573d5788e72bc99
#
_cell.length_a   1.000
_cell.length_b   1.000
_cell.length_c   1.000
_cell.angle_alpha   90.00
_cell.angle_beta   90.00
_cell.angle_gamma   90.00
#
_symmetry.space_group_name_H-M   'P 1'
#
loop_
_entity.id
_entity.type
_entity.pdbx_description
1 polymer ?
#
loop_
_entity_poly.entity_id
_entity_poly.type
_entity_poly.pdbx_seq_one_letter_code
_entity_poly.pdbx_strand_id
1 'polypeptide(L)'
;MSDVMHSEAVHARPELLAAAEQAARDKGIERDEVLEAMEQAIQKAGRSKYGHEHDIRAVIDRTSGAITLARYLEVVAGPDDVENEITQLTLEQAKQRKADAEVGEFLVDPLPPIDFGRIAAQTAK
;
A
#
# COMPACT_ATOMS: atom_id res chain seq x y z
N MET A 1 7.95 -24.21 2.44
CA MET A 1 8.04 -23.60 2.51
C MET A 1 7.97 -22.36 2.18
N SER A 2 7.45 -21.88 1.76
CA SER A 2 7.28 -20.56 1.36
C SER A 2 7.27 -19.61 2.49
N ASP A 3 7.48 -20.12 3.63
CA ASP A 3 7.48 -19.26 4.78
C ASP A 3 8.53 -18.22 4.72
N VAL A 4 9.63 -18.55 4.12
CA VAL A 4 10.72 -17.60 3.99
C VAL A 4 10.25 -16.37 3.26
N MET A 5 9.47 -16.56 2.22
CA MET A 5 8.98 -15.44 1.45
C MET A 5 8.02 -14.61 2.25
N HIS A 6 7.22 -15.27 3.04
CA HIS A 6 6.27 -14.53 3.86
C HIS A 6 6.97 -13.64 4.86
N SER A 7 8.03 -14.15 5.47
CA SER A 7 8.72 -13.35 6.46
C SER A 7 9.41 -12.17 5.83
N GLU A 8 9.81 -12.29 4.57
CA GLU A 8 10.41 -11.16 3.89
C GLU A 8 9.36 -10.14 3.51
N ALA A 9 8.18 -10.60 3.10
CA ALA A 9 7.14 -9.71 2.69
C ALA A 9 6.50 -9.00 3.87
N VAL A 10 6.51 -9.65 5.03
CA VAL A 10 5.83 -9.13 6.19
C VAL A 10 6.83 -8.92 7.30
N HIS A 11 7.37 -7.72 7.37
CA HIS A 11 8.30 -7.36 8.43
C HIS A 11 7.50 -6.77 9.58
N ALA A 12 7.31 -7.55 10.63
CA ALA A 12 6.61 -7.07 11.79
C ALA A 12 7.34 -5.87 12.38
N ARG A 13 6.57 -4.87 12.79
CA ARG A 13 7.11 -3.66 13.39
C ARG A 13 6.35 -3.32 14.66
N PRO A 14 6.57 -4.10 15.72
CA PRO A 14 5.85 -3.83 16.96
C PRO A 14 6.16 -2.46 17.54
N GLU A 15 7.34 -1.95 17.27
CA GLU A 15 7.69 -0.61 17.75
C GLU A 15 6.83 0.45 17.08
N LEU A 16 6.38 0.20 15.86
CA LEU A 16 5.51 1.15 15.18
C LEU A 16 4.15 1.20 15.85
N LEU A 17 3.63 0.03 16.25
CA LEU A 17 2.35 -0.02 16.95
C LEU A 17 2.45 0.63 18.32
N ALA A 18 3.57 0.43 19.01
CA ALA A 18 3.78 1.05 20.31
C ALA A 18 3.85 2.55 20.19
N ALA A 19 4.55 3.04 19.17
CA ALA A 19 4.65 4.47 18.93
C ALA A 19 3.28 5.06 18.59
N ALA A 20 2.48 4.34 17.83
CA ALA A 20 1.14 4.80 17.48
C ALA A 20 0.26 4.88 18.72
N GLU A 21 0.37 3.90 19.61
CA GLU A 21 -0.38 3.94 20.86
C GLU A 21 0.00 5.11 21.73
N GLN A 22 1.30 5.38 21.82
CA GLN A 22 1.78 6.50 22.61
C GLN A 22 1.27 7.81 22.04
N ALA A 23 1.35 7.98 20.74
CA ALA A 23 0.87 9.20 20.10
C ALA A 23 -0.63 9.37 20.29
N ALA A 24 -1.37 8.27 20.25
CA ALA A 24 -2.81 8.31 20.43
C ALA A 24 -3.16 8.80 21.83
N ARG A 25 -2.45 8.29 22.84
CA ARG A 25 -2.68 8.73 24.21
C ARG A 25 -2.33 10.20 24.38
N ASP A 26 -1.22 10.62 23.82
CA ASP A 26 -0.78 12.00 23.96
C ASP A 26 -1.77 12.98 23.33
N LYS A 27 -2.42 12.56 22.26
CA LYS A 27 -3.34 13.43 21.54
C LYS A 27 -4.80 13.17 21.88
N GLY A 28 -5.08 12.14 22.66
CA GLY A 28 -6.44 11.81 23.02
C GLY A 28 -7.28 11.29 21.87
N ILE A 29 -6.66 10.55 20.95
CA ILE A 29 -7.37 9.97 19.80
C ILE A 29 -7.14 8.47 19.79
N GLU A 30 -7.80 7.79 18.83
CA GLU A 30 -7.69 6.35 18.72
C GLU A 30 -6.39 5.96 18.03
N ARG A 31 -5.84 4.81 18.42
CA ARG A 31 -4.64 4.30 17.78
C ARG A 31 -4.85 4.13 16.27
N ASP A 32 -6.03 3.65 15.87
CA ASP A 32 -6.30 3.45 14.46
C ASP A 32 -6.27 4.75 13.67
N GLU A 33 -6.66 5.85 14.29
CA GLU A 33 -6.57 7.14 13.62
C GLU A 33 -5.12 7.53 13.35
N VAL A 34 -4.24 7.24 14.31
CA VAL A 34 -2.82 7.50 14.12
C VAL A 34 -2.27 6.63 13.00
N LEU A 35 -2.65 5.35 13.00
CA LEU A 35 -2.17 4.43 11.97
C LEU A 35 -2.68 4.82 10.59
N GLU A 36 -3.92 5.29 10.49
CA GLU A 36 -4.44 5.77 9.21
C GLU A 36 -3.66 6.97 8.70
N ALA A 37 -3.32 7.88 9.60
CA ALA A 37 -2.53 9.03 9.21
C ALA A 37 -1.16 8.60 8.71
N MET A 38 -0.58 7.60 9.37
CA MET A 38 0.71 7.07 8.95
C MET A 38 0.59 6.39 7.58
N GLU A 39 -0.50 5.65 7.36
CA GLU A 39 -0.73 5.04 6.06
C GLU A 39 -0.79 6.08 4.97
N GLN A 40 -1.47 7.20 5.22
CA GLN A 40 -1.58 8.25 4.23
C GLN A 40 -0.23 8.89 3.93
N ALA A 41 0.59 9.06 4.95
CA ALA A 41 1.93 9.60 4.76
C ALA A 41 2.79 8.65 3.92
N ILE A 42 2.69 7.35 4.19
CA ILE A 42 3.42 6.34 3.44
C ILE A 42 2.94 6.29 2.00
N GLN A 43 1.63 6.38 1.82
CA GLN A 43 1.02 6.40 0.50
C GLN A 43 1.52 7.57 -0.32
N LYS A 44 1.60 8.73 0.31
CA LYS A 44 2.09 9.93 -0.36
C LYS A 44 3.55 9.75 -0.77
N ALA A 45 4.36 9.18 0.12
CA ALA A 45 5.75 8.91 -0.21
C ALA A 45 5.86 7.91 -1.34
N GLY A 46 4.97 6.92 -1.37
CA GLY A 46 4.95 5.93 -2.45
C GLY A 46 4.63 6.57 -3.79
N ARG A 47 3.68 7.47 -3.80
CA ARG A 47 3.33 8.16 -5.02
C ARG A 47 4.47 9.04 -5.50
N SER A 48 5.19 9.64 -4.59
CA SER A 48 6.36 10.43 -4.95
C SER A 48 7.42 9.57 -5.61
N LYS A 49 7.59 8.35 -5.13
CA LYS A 49 8.64 7.47 -5.63
C LYS A 49 8.25 6.79 -6.93
N TYR A 50 7.00 6.31 -7.01
CA TYR A 50 6.57 5.47 -8.13
C TYR A 50 5.72 6.21 -9.16
N GLY A 51 5.25 7.40 -8.83
CA GLY A 51 4.45 8.19 -9.77
C GLY A 51 3.09 8.52 -9.18
N HIS A 52 2.72 9.81 -9.26
CA HIS A 52 1.44 10.27 -8.72
C HIS A 52 0.26 9.81 -9.54
N GLU A 53 0.51 9.35 -10.76
CA GLU A 53 -0.54 8.87 -11.64
C GLU A 53 -1.04 7.49 -11.24
N HIS A 54 -0.30 6.76 -10.43
CA HIS A 54 -0.69 5.42 -10.01
C HIS A 54 -1.56 5.46 -8.75
N ASP A 55 -2.42 4.45 -8.62
CA ASP A 55 -3.21 4.29 -7.41
C ASP A 55 -2.42 3.46 -6.42
N ILE A 56 -1.60 4.12 -5.65
CA ILE A 56 -0.71 3.47 -4.69
C ILE A 56 -1.32 3.59 -3.30
N ARG A 57 -1.42 2.45 -2.63
CA ARG A 57 -2.02 2.41 -1.30
C ARG A 57 -1.08 1.73 -0.33
N ALA A 58 -1.09 2.22 0.90
CA ALA A 58 -0.30 1.67 1.98
C ALA A 58 -1.23 1.14 3.06
N VAL A 59 -0.89 -0.02 3.60
CA VAL A 59 -1.66 -0.63 4.66
C VAL A 59 -0.71 -1.03 5.78
N ILE A 60 -1.06 -0.67 7.01
CA ILE A 60 -0.31 -1.09 8.18
C ILE A 60 -1.12 -2.16 8.90
N ASP A 61 -0.53 -3.33 9.05
CA ASP A 61 -1.20 -4.42 9.75
C ASP A 61 -1.38 -4.03 11.22
N ARG A 62 -2.62 -4.06 11.67
CA ARG A 62 -2.95 -3.60 13.03
C ARG A 62 -2.42 -4.52 14.11
N THR A 63 -2.05 -5.72 13.75
CA THR A 63 -1.56 -6.72 14.71
C THR A 63 -0.04 -6.75 14.76
N SER A 64 0.61 -6.70 13.63
CA SER A 64 2.06 -6.85 13.56
C SER A 64 2.80 -5.53 13.32
N GLY A 65 2.10 -4.52 12.81
CA GLY A 65 2.74 -3.28 12.42
C GLY A 65 3.43 -3.34 11.07
N ALA A 66 3.30 -4.45 10.37
CA ALA A 66 3.94 -4.59 9.06
C ALA A 66 3.31 -3.62 8.06
N ILE A 67 4.15 -3.03 7.22
CA ILE A 67 3.72 -2.07 6.22
C ILE A 67 3.73 -2.72 4.85
N THR A 68 2.62 -2.62 4.14
CA THR A 68 2.52 -3.13 2.78
C THR A 68 2.21 -1.97 1.85
N LEU A 69 2.97 -1.87 0.77
CA LEU A 69 2.75 -0.86 -0.25
C LEU A 69 2.40 -1.58 -1.54
N ALA A 70 1.37 -1.12 -2.25
CA ALA A 70 0.92 -1.79 -3.45
C ALA A 70 0.26 -0.82 -4.41
N ARG A 71 0.30 -1.18 -5.69
CA ARG A 71 -0.38 -0.45 -6.74
C ARG A 71 -1.68 -1.18 -7.06
N TYR A 72 -2.78 -0.44 -7.13
CA TYR A 72 -4.09 -0.99 -7.39
C TYR A 72 -4.54 -0.68 -8.80
N LEU A 73 -5.16 -1.65 -9.45
CA LEU A 73 -5.69 -1.52 -10.79
C LEU A 73 -7.14 -1.97 -10.80
N GLU A 74 -8.01 -1.08 -11.21
CA GLU A 74 -9.45 -1.40 -11.25
C GLU A 74 -9.81 -2.12 -12.53
N VAL A 75 -10.58 -3.18 -12.43
CA VAL A 75 -11.01 -3.96 -13.59
C VAL A 75 -12.31 -3.37 -14.13
N VAL A 76 -12.30 -2.97 -15.39
CA VAL A 76 -13.50 -2.46 -16.06
C VAL A 76 -13.88 -3.41 -17.19
N ALA A 77 -15.09 -3.27 -17.71
CA ALA A 77 -15.65 -4.25 -18.63
C ALA A 77 -14.90 -4.30 -19.96
N GLY A 78 -14.66 -3.14 -20.56
CA GLY A 78 -14.04 -3.10 -21.86
C GLY A 78 -13.26 -1.84 -22.10
N PRO A 79 -12.63 -1.71 -23.29
CA PRO A 79 -11.76 -0.55 -23.56
C PRO A 79 -12.48 0.79 -23.45
N ASP A 80 -13.77 0.82 -23.79
CA ASP A 80 -14.51 2.06 -23.73
C ASP A 80 -14.72 2.54 -22.31
N ASP A 81 -14.58 1.64 -21.33
CA ASP A 81 -14.77 1.98 -19.94
C ASP A 81 -13.49 2.41 -19.25
N VAL A 82 -12.36 2.29 -19.93
CA VAL A 82 -11.08 2.70 -19.36
C VAL A 82 -10.96 4.21 -19.46
N GLU A 83 -11.03 4.88 -18.31
CA GLU A 83 -10.84 6.32 -18.25
C GLU A 83 -9.40 6.68 -17.96
N ASN A 84 -8.66 5.78 -17.34
CA ASN A 84 -7.27 6.01 -16.99
C ASN A 84 -6.51 4.70 -17.18
N GLU A 85 -5.67 4.65 -18.20
CA GLU A 85 -4.95 3.42 -18.54
C GLU A 85 -3.96 3.01 -17.46
N ILE A 86 -3.58 3.95 -16.61
CA ILE A 86 -2.58 3.66 -15.58
C ILE A 86 -3.22 2.99 -14.38
N THR A 87 -4.46 3.35 -14.05
CA THR A 87 -5.13 2.81 -12.86
C THR A 87 -6.24 1.83 -13.18
N GLN A 88 -6.49 1.58 -14.46
CA GLN A 88 -7.56 0.68 -14.86
C GLN A 88 -7.10 -0.26 -15.96
N LEU A 89 -7.77 -1.40 -16.07
CA LEU A 89 -7.51 -2.35 -17.15
C LEU A 89 -8.82 -3.04 -17.49
N THR A 90 -8.88 -3.61 -18.69
CA THR A 90 -10.09 -4.30 -19.13
C THR A 90 -10.17 -5.68 -18.49
N LEU A 91 -11.37 -6.24 -18.48
CA LEU A 91 -11.56 -7.58 -17.97
C LEU A 91 -10.69 -8.59 -18.72
N GLU A 92 -10.56 -8.41 -20.03
CA GLU A 92 -9.73 -9.30 -20.81
C GLU A 92 -8.27 -9.25 -20.35
N GLN A 93 -7.76 -8.06 -20.15
CA GLN A 93 -6.39 -7.89 -19.66
C GLN A 93 -6.24 -8.46 -18.25
N ALA A 94 -7.25 -8.24 -17.42
CA ALA A 94 -7.22 -8.72 -16.05
C ALA A 94 -7.18 -10.24 -16.00
N LYS A 95 -7.92 -10.90 -16.90
CA LYS A 95 -7.96 -12.36 -16.91
C LYS A 95 -6.65 -12.98 -17.33
N GLN A 96 -5.83 -12.25 -18.07
CA GLN A 96 -4.51 -12.74 -18.41
C GLN A 96 -3.61 -12.79 -17.19
N ARG A 97 -3.91 -11.98 -16.18
CA ARG A 97 -3.14 -11.95 -14.94
C ARG A 97 -3.78 -12.78 -13.83
N LYS A 98 -5.10 -12.87 -13.84
CA LYS A 98 -5.86 -13.61 -12.83
C LYS A 98 -7.08 -14.19 -13.53
N ALA A 99 -7.10 -15.49 -13.73
CA ALA A 99 -8.09 -16.15 -14.56
C ALA A 99 -9.53 -15.90 -14.13
N ASP A 100 -9.76 -15.74 -12.84
CA ASP A 100 -11.10 -15.51 -12.32
C ASP A 100 -11.38 -14.06 -12.00
N ALA A 101 -10.70 -13.14 -12.66
CA ALA A 101 -10.92 -11.72 -12.47
C ALA A 101 -12.35 -11.33 -12.86
N GLU A 102 -12.88 -10.34 -12.16
CA GLU A 102 -14.23 -9.84 -12.40
C GLU A 102 -14.24 -8.32 -12.47
N VAL A 103 -15.20 -7.79 -13.20
CA VAL A 103 -15.38 -6.35 -13.30
C VAL A 103 -15.69 -5.79 -11.91
N GLY A 104 -15.06 -4.68 -11.58
CA GLY A 104 -15.25 -4.04 -10.29
C GLY A 104 -14.24 -4.46 -9.25
N GLU A 105 -13.50 -5.49 -9.51
CA GLU A 105 -12.47 -5.95 -8.60
C GLU A 105 -11.20 -5.14 -8.83
N PHE A 106 -10.32 -5.13 -7.84
CA PHE A 106 -9.02 -4.46 -7.96
C PHE A 106 -7.92 -5.51 -7.96
N LEU A 107 -7.03 -5.41 -8.94
CA LEU A 107 -5.83 -6.23 -8.93
C LEU A 107 -4.76 -5.46 -8.16
N VAL A 108 -4.01 -6.18 -7.35
CA VAL A 108 -3.04 -5.58 -6.45
C VAL A 108 -1.64 -6.01 -6.84
N ASP A 109 -0.79 -5.05 -7.20
CA ASP A 109 0.61 -5.30 -7.51
C ASP A 109 1.46 -4.87 -6.33
N PRO A 110 2.06 -5.80 -5.59
CA PRO A 110 2.91 -5.42 -4.46
C PRO A 110 4.10 -4.62 -4.95
N LEU A 111 4.46 -3.60 -4.19
CA LEU A 111 5.62 -2.78 -4.49
C LEU A 111 6.66 -2.97 -3.40
N PRO A 112 7.95 -2.78 -3.75
CA PRO A 112 8.99 -2.88 -2.74
C PRO A 112 8.76 -1.88 -1.63
N PRO A 113 9.08 -2.24 -0.39
CA PRO A 113 8.90 -1.32 0.73
C PRO A 113 9.81 -0.12 0.59
N ILE A 114 9.36 1.00 1.13
CA ILE A 114 10.14 2.22 1.15
C ILE A 114 10.98 2.22 2.41
N ASP A 115 12.25 2.51 2.24
CA ASP A 115 13.16 2.62 3.38
C ASP A 115 13.07 4.03 3.94
N PHE A 116 12.30 4.18 5.00
CA PHE A 116 12.10 5.51 5.58
C PHE A 116 13.37 6.09 6.17
N GLY A 117 14.25 5.24 6.65
CA GLY A 117 15.53 5.72 7.15
C GLY A 117 16.33 6.38 6.05
N ARG A 118 16.34 5.75 4.87
CA ARG A 118 17.06 6.31 3.74
C ARG A 118 16.41 7.60 3.26
N ILE A 119 15.08 7.62 3.23
CA ILE A 119 14.38 8.83 2.80
C ILE A 119 14.68 9.98 3.75
N ALA A 120 14.67 9.70 5.04
CA ALA A 120 14.96 10.72 6.02
C ALA A 120 16.38 11.25 5.86
N ALA A 121 17.32 10.35 5.59
CA ALA A 121 18.71 10.75 5.39
C ALA A 121 18.85 11.65 4.17
N GLN A 122 18.15 11.32 3.10
CA GLN A 122 18.19 12.14 1.89
C GLN A 122 17.56 13.51 2.16
N THR A 123 16.50 13.52 2.90
CA THR A 123 15.82 14.77 3.21
C THR A 123 16.69 15.68 4.06
N ALA A 124 17.48 15.09 4.93
CA ALA A 124 18.31 15.85 5.84
C ALA A 124 19.42 16.59 5.12
N LYS A 125 19.74 16.19 3.93
CA LYS A 125 20.74 16.89 3.14
C LYS A 125 20.15 18.14 2.51
#